data_f46963b3ccb719e34aa1b9e0c0e15b07
#
_entry.id   f46963b3ccb719e34aa1b9e0c0e15b07
#
_cell.length_a   1.000
_cell.length_b   1.000
_cell.length_c   1.000
_cell.angle_alpha   90.00
_cell.angle_beta   90.00
_cell.angle_gamma   90.00
#
_symmetry.space_group_name_H-M   'P 1'
#
loop_
_entity.id
_entity.type
_entity.pdbx_description
1 polymer ?
#
loop_
_entity_poly.entity_id
_entity_poly.type
_entity_poly.pdbx_seq_one_letter_code
_entity_poly.pdbx_strand_id
1 'polypeptide(L)'
;MKRAIGLEAIIDYKLLKAAVGVVAGLLFLALLMRGTEAGAATLAQMVIDHVSGAWGLQAATAIVLTGTTGHVKLAAAGAFADAALSAVEGLALRAGRWWAPWLVVIATGSLIPVEIWEIIRKPKPVRGAILIINWAILVYLLRIALREHRERVAHQVARE
;
A
#
# COMPACT_ATOMS: atom_id res chain seq x y z
N MET A 1 -5.17 -20.17 -19.85
CA MET A 1 -3.80 -19.61 -19.79
C MET A 1 -3.32 -19.67 -18.35
N LYS A 2 -2.19 -20.34 -18.07
CA LYS A 2 -1.55 -20.31 -16.73
C LYS A 2 -1.05 -18.91 -16.48
N ARG A 3 -1.60 -18.22 -15.47
CA ARG A 3 -1.09 -16.92 -15.04
C ARG A 3 0.34 -17.11 -14.55
N ALA A 4 1.21 -16.14 -14.85
CA ALA A 4 2.58 -16.16 -14.31
C ALA A 4 2.52 -16.09 -12.78
N ILE A 5 3.24 -16.96 -12.09
CA ILE A 5 3.28 -17.06 -10.62
C ILE A 5 3.53 -15.69 -9.97
N GLY A 6 4.37 -14.85 -10.59
CA GLY A 6 4.62 -13.49 -10.11
C GLY A 6 3.40 -12.57 -10.14
N LEU A 7 2.49 -12.73 -11.11
CA LEU A 7 1.27 -11.93 -11.17
C LEU A 7 0.27 -12.31 -10.07
N GLU A 8 0.13 -13.60 -9.77
CA GLU A 8 -0.71 -14.08 -8.67
C GLU A 8 -0.20 -13.56 -7.32
N ALA A 9 1.10 -13.63 -7.09
CA ALA A 9 1.69 -13.09 -5.86
C ALA A 9 1.43 -11.58 -5.69
N ILE A 10 1.47 -10.81 -6.78
CA ILE A 10 1.16 -9.37 -6.73
C ILE A 10 -0.34 -9.15 -6.43
N ILE A 11 -1.23 -9.92 -7.02
CA ILE A 11 -2.67 -9.85 -6.77
C ILE A 11 -2.96 -10.12 -5.29
N ASP A 12 -2.41 -11.20 -4.76
CA ASP A 12 -2.60 -11.59 -3.35
C ASP A 12 -2.03 -10.54 -2.40
N TYR A 13 -0.84 -10.01 -2.70
CA TYR A 13 -0.25 -8.91 -1.94
C TYR A 13 -1.15 -7.66 -1.93
N LYS A 14 -1.70 -7.25 -3.09
CA LYS A 14 -2.58 -6.08 -3.18
C LYS A 14 -3.89 -6.28 -2.43
N LEU A 15 -4.50 -7.46 -2.51
CA LEU A 15 -5.72 -7.80 -1.77
C LEU A 15 -5.48 -7.88 -0.26
N LEU A 16 -4.37 -8.49 0.15
CA LEU A 16 -3.97 -8.52 1.57
C LEU A 16 -3.71 -7.10 2.10
N LYS A 17 -2.98 -6.29 1.34
CA LYS A 17 -2.74 -4.88 1.69
C LYS A 17 -4.05 -4.11 1.83
N ALA A 18 -5.01 -4.31 0.93
CA ALA A 18 -6.34 -3.70 1.02
C ALA A 18 -7.07 -4.11 2.31
N ALA A 19 -7.07 -5.40 2.66
CA ALA A 19 -7.70 -5.90 3.88
C ALA A 19 -7.06 -5.28 5.13
N VAL A 20 -5.72 -5.25 5.20
CA VAL A 20 -4.97 -4.62 6.30
C VAL A 20 -5.29 -3.12 6.40
N GLY A 21 -5.38 -2.41 5.26
CA GLY A 21 -5.72 -1.00 5.21
C GLY A 21 -7.14 -0.71 5.72
N VAL A 22 -8.13 -1.56 5.40
CA VAL A 22 -9.49 -1.47 5.95
C VAL A 22 -9.47 -1.65 7.46
N VAL A 23 -8.77 -2.66 7.97
CA VAL A 23 -8.65 -2.90 9.42
C VAL A 23 -8.00 -1.70 10.11
N ALA A 24 -6.92 -1.16 9.56
CA ALA A 24 -6.27 0.03 10.08
C ALA A 24 -7.21 1.24 10.09
N GLY A 25 -7.95 1.47 9.01
CA GLY A 25 -8.94 2.55 8.92
C GLY A 25 -10.05 2.42 9.97
N LEU A 26 -10.56 1.20 10.20
CA LEU A 26 -11.55 0.91 11.23
C LEU A 26 -11.00 1.14 12.65
N LEU A 27 -9.74 0.79 12.91
CA LEU A 27 -9.08 1.06 14.18
C LEU A 27 -8.93 2.56 14.42
N PHE A 28 -8.55 3.36 13.42
CA PHE A 28 -8.52 4.81 13.53
C PHE A 28 -9.90 5.41 13.75
N LEU A 29 -10.93 4.85 13.11
CA LEU A 29 -12.32 5.28 13.33
C LEU A 29 -12.79 4.96 14.75
N ALA A 30 -12.51 3.76 15.25
CA ALA A 30 -12.81 3.37 16.63
C ALA A 30 -12.10 4.28 17.65
N LEU A 31 -10.86 4.68 17.33
CA LEU A 31 -10.10 5.64 18.13
C LEU A 31 -10.79 7.01 18.20
N LEU A 32 -11.29 7.49 17.06
CA LEU A 32 -12.05 8.74 17.00
C LEU A 32 -13.34 8.70 17.83
N MET A 33 -14.03 7.55 17.82
CA MET A 33 -15.29 7.37 18.56
C MET A 33 -15.10 7.29 20.09
N ARG A 34 -13.95 6.78 20.55
CA ARG A 34 -13.64 6.63 21.99
C ARG A 34 -12.98 7.86 22.62
N GLY A 35 -12.71 8.89 21.83
CA GLY A 35 -11.89 10.03 22.23
C GLY A 35 -10.40 9.76 21.94
N THR A 36 -9.79 10.70 21.24
CA THR A 36 -8.46 10.49 20.65
C THR A 36 -7.35 10.25 21.66
N GLU A 37 -7.39 10.91 22.83
CA GLU A 37 -6.36 10.78 23.86
C GLU A 37 -6.42 9.43 24.60
N ALA A 38 -7.59 9.05 25.08
CA ALA A 38 -7.79 7.78 25.79
C ALA A 38 -7.59 6.58 24.86
N GLY A 39 -8.07 6.69 23.63
CA GLY A 39 -7.91 5.62 22.64
C GLY A 39 -6.48 5.49 22.13
N ALA A 40 -5.74 6.60 21.96
CA ALA A 40 -4.32 6.55 21.61
C ALA A 40 -3.48 5.88 22.71
N ALA A 41 -3.75 6.19 23.97
CA ALA A 41 -3.11 5.54 25.11
C ALA A 41 -3.40 4.02 25.14
N THR A 42 -4.65 3.61 24.91
CA THR A 42 -5.04 2.20 24.89
C THR A 42 -4.35 1.45 23.74
N LEU A 43 -4.32 2.02 22.53
CA LEU A 43 -3.63 1.40 21.38
C LEU A 43 -2.12 1.35 21.59
N ALA A 44 -1.52 2.41 22.15
CA ALA A 44 -0.09 2.42 22.47
C ALA A 44 0.26 1.31 23.46
N GLN A 45 -0.59 1.12 24.51
CA GLN A 45 -0.41 0.05 25.47
C GLN A 45 -0.53 -1.33 24.83
N MET A 46 -1.53 -1.57 23.98
CA MET A 46 -1.67 -2.82 23.24
C MET A 46 -0.43 -3.13 22.37
N VAL A 47 0.13 -2.11 21.72
CA VAL A 47 1.35 -2.29 20.92
C VAL A 47 2.54 -2.63 21.80
N ILE A 48 2.69 -2.00 22.98
CA ILE A 48 3.77 -2.31 23.93
C ILE A 48 3.63 -3.75 24.44
N ASP A 49 2.40 -4.18 24.74
CA ASP A 49 2.14 -5.51 25.30
C ASP A 49 2.38 -6.66 24.29
N HIS A 50 2.19 -6.40 22.97
CA HIS A 50 2.26 -7.44 21.94
C HIS A 50 3.48 -7.34 21.02
N VAL A 51 4.14 -6.19 20.95
CA VAL A 51 5.30 -5.95 20.09
C VAL A 51 6.52 -5.69 20.94
N SER A 52 7.31 -6.73 21.19
CA SER A 52 8.55 -6.64 21.97
C SER A 52 9.63 -5.82 21.27
N GLY A 53 10.38 -5.01 22.05
CA GLY A 53 11.57 -4.31 21.61
C GLY A 53 11.35 -2.85 21.18
N ALA A 54 12.43 -2.25 20.65
CA ALA A 54 12.46 -0.83 20.27
C ALA A 54 11.39 -0.42 19.26
N TRP A 55 10.93 -1.34 18.44
CA TRP A 55 9.87 -1.11 17.44
C TRP A 55 8.49 -0.88 18.09
N GLY A 56 8.15 -1.68 19.10
CA GLY A 56 6.90 -1.51 19.83
C GLY A 56 6.84 -0.16 20.52
N LEU A 57 7.94 0.24 21.18
CA LEU A 57 8.03 1.53 21.85
C LEU A 57 7.95 2.71 20.87
N GLN A 58 8.65 2.62 19.72
CA GLN A 58 8.58 3.66 18.68
C GLN A 58 7.18 3.79 18.08
N ALA A 59 6.51 2.68 17.81
CA ALA A 59 5.15 2.68 17.29
C ALA A 59 4.17 3.26 18.33
N ALA A 60 4.25 2.86 19.58
CA ALA A 60 3.43 3.39 20.67
C ALA A 60 3.64 4.90 20.86
N THR A 61 4.90 5.37 20.86
CA THR A 61 5.22 6.80 20.95
C THR A 61 4.66 7.57 19.74
N ALA A 62 4.76 7.02 18.53
CA ALA A 62 4.18 7.64 17.34
C ALA A 62 2.64 7.76 17.45
N ILE A 63 1.98 6.73 17.98
CA ILE A 63 0.52 6.72 18.20
C ILE A 63 0.11 7.85 19.18
N VAL A 64 0.81 7.98 20.29
CA VAL A 64 0.51 9.01 21.30
C VAL A 64 0.79 10.41 20.76
N LEU A 65 1.95 10.62 20.09
CA LEU A 65 2.34 11.94 19.55
C LEU A 65 1.44 12.40 18.39
N THR A 66 0.88 11.47 17.62
CA THR A 66 -0.02 11.77 16.50
C THR A 66 -1.49 11.73 16.87
N GLY A 67 -1.81 11.41 18.12
CA GLY A 67 -3.18 11.20 18.63
C GLY A 67 -4.10 12.44 18.68
N THR A 68 -3.74 13.53 17.98
CA THR A 68 -4.68 14.65 17.80
C THR A 68 -5.80 14.27 16.83
N THR A 69 -7.02 14.74 17.10
CA THR A 69 -8.20 14.43 16.29
C THR A 69 -8.01 14.68 14.79
N GLY A 70 -7.29 15.73 14.43
CA GLY A 70 -7.00 16.06 13.02
C GLY A 70 -6.11 15.04 12.35
N HIS A 71 -5.01 14.64 12.98
CA HIS A 71 -4.08 13.64 12.44
C HIS A 71 -4.74 12.25 12.34
N VAL A 72 -5.56 11.85 13.32
CA VAL A 72 -6.27 10.57 13.31
C VAL A 72 -7.32 10.52 12.19
N LYS A 73 -8.06 11.62 11.95
CA LYS A 73 -8.99 11.72 10.80
C LYS A 73 -8.24 11.57 9.47
N LEU A 74 -7.12 12.26 9.31
CA LEU A 74 -6.32 12.19 8.11
C LEU A 74 -5.72 10.78 7.90
N ALA A 75 -5.25 10.15 8.97
CA ALA A 75 -4.74 8.78 8.94
C ALA A 75 -5.84 7.76 8.58
N ALA A 76 -7.04 7.90 9.13
CA ALA A 76 -8.18 7.07 8.78
C ALA A 76 -8.56 7.23 7.30
N ALA A 77 -8.69 8.46 6.82
CA ALA A 77 -9.00 8.75 5.43
C ALA A 77 -7.92 8.20 4.48
N GLY A 78 -6.64 8.38 4.83
CA GLY A 78 -5.51 7.83 4.08
C GLY A 78 -5.52 6.30 4.04
N ALA A 79 -5.79 5.64 5.17
CA ALA A 79 -5.87 4.19 5.24
C ALA A 79 -7.01 3.62 4.36
N PHE A 80 -8.19 4.23 4.39
CA PHE A 80 -9.30 3.82 3.53
C PHE A 80 -9.04 4.11 2.05
N ALA A 81 -8.44 5.25 1.72
CA ALA A 81 -8.08 5.59 0.35
C ALA A 81 -7.05 4.60 -0.23
N ASP A 82 -5.99 4.28 0.53
CA ASP A 82 -4.98 3.29 0.12
C ASP A 82 -5.57 1.88 0.02
N ALA A 83 -6.46 1.51 0.96
CA ALA A 83 -7.17 0.24 0.90
C ALA A 83 -8.07 0.12 -0.34
N ALA A 84 -8.85 1.16 -0.65
CA ALA A 84 -9.71 1.20 -1.82
C ALA A 84 -8.89 1.11 -3.12
N LEU A 85 -7.81 1.88 -3.23
CA LEU A 85 -6.91 1.83 -4.37
C LEU A 85 -6.31 0.43 -4.54
N SER A 86 -5.76 -0.16 -3.47
CA SER A 86 -5.17 -1.50 -3.47
C SER A 86 -6.20 -2.58 -3.83
N ALA A 87 -7.46 -2.45 -3.38
CA ALA A 87 -8.54 -3.36 -3.73
C ALA A 87 -8.88 -3.26 -5.23
N VAL A 88 -9.03 -2.05 -5.77
CA VAL A 88 -9.30 -1.82 -7.19
C VAL A 88 -8.18 -2.39 -8.05
N GLU A 89 -6.93 -2.14 -7.69
CA GLU A 89 -5.75 -2.68 -8.38
C GLU A 89 -5.73 -4.21 -8.36
N GLY A 90 -5.90 -4.82 -7.18
CA GLY A 90 -5.90 -6.28 -7.03
C GLY A 90 -7.05 -6.95 -7.79
N LEU A 91 -8.27 -6.41 -7.70
CA LEU A 91 -9.44 -6.93 -8.40
C LEU A 91 -9.33 -6.73 -9.92
N ALA A 92 -8.83 -5.59 -10.39
CA ALA A 92 -8.64 -5.32 -11.81
C ALA A 92 -7.58 -6.25 -12.42
N LEU A 93 -6.47 -6.49 -11.72
CA LEU A 93 -5.46 -7.48 -12.12
C LEU A 93 -6.03 -8.90 -12.13
N ARG A 94 -6.83 -9.25 -11.11
CA ARG A 94 -7.52 -10.54 -11.02
C ARG A 94 -8.52 -10.73 -12.15
N ALA A 95 -9.25 -9.69 -12.53
CA ALA A 95 -10.18 -9.70 -13.66
C ALA A 95 -9.48 -9.69 -15.03
N GLY A 96 -8.16 -9.59 -15.08
CA GLY A 96 -7.39 -9.55 -16.33
C GLY A 96 -7.68 -8.30 -17.17
N ARG A 97 -8.04 -7.20 -16.54
CA ARG A 97 -8.31 -5.94 -17.25
C ARG A 97 -7.01 -5.40 -17.85
N TRP A 98 -7.04 -5.03 -19.11
CA TRP A 98 -5.86 -4.56 -19.86
C TRP A 98 -5.22 -3.28 -19.29
N TRP A 99 -6.01 -2.43 -18.63
CA TRP A 99 -5.54 -1.21 -18.01
C TRP A 99 -4.99 -1.41 -16.60
N ALA A 100 -5.25 -2.57 -15.97
CA ALA A 100 -4.89 -2.84 -14.59
C ALA A 100 -3.37 -2.74 -14.32
N PRO A 101 -2.46 -3.30 -15.16
CA PRO A 101 -1.02 -3.12 -14.96
C PRO A 101 -0.61 -1.65 -15.02
N TRP A 102 -1.22 -0.85 -15.91
CA TRP A 102 -0.95 0.58 -16.04
C TRP A 102 -1.40 1.36 -14.81
N LEU A 103 -2.56 1.03 -14.24
CA LEU A 103 -3.04 1.66 -13.01
C LEU A 103 -2.03 1.45 -11.88
N VAL A 104 -1.56 0.21 -11.67
CA VAL A 104 -0.57 -0.09 -10.63
C VAL A 104 0.75 0.62 -10.89
N VAL A 105 1.20 0.65 -12.14
CA VAL A 105 2.44 1.37 -12.53
C VAL A 105 2.33 2.86 -12.21
N ILE A 106 1.23 3.50 -12.54
CA ILE A 106 1.01 4.93 -12.27
C ILE A 106 0.91 5.17 -10.76
N ALA A 107 0.08 4.41 -10.05
CA ALA A 107 -0.13 4.57 -8.62
C ALA A 107 1.16 4.32 -7.82
N THR A 108 1.87 3.22 -8.09
CA THR A 108 3.14 2.92 -7.42
C THR A 108 4.24 3.90 -7.84
N GLY A 109 4.29 4.23 -9.12
CA GLY A 109 5.29 5.16 -9.66
C GLY A 109 5.17 6.57 -9.10
N SER A 110 3.96 7.05 -8.82
CA SER A 110 3.73 8.37 -8.19
C SER A 110 4.19 8.44 -6.74
N LEU A 111 4.29 7.30 -6.04
CA LEU A 111 4.77 7.23 -4.66
C LEU A 111 6.30 7.19 -4.56
N ILE A 112 6.99 6.71 -5.57
CA ILE A 112 8.47 6.58 -5.57
C ILE A 112 9.18 7.91 -5.26
N PRO A 113 8.82 9.06 -5.85
CA PRO A 113 9.47 10.33 -5.52
C PRO A 113 9.31 10.71 -4.04
N VAL A 114 8.15 10.41 -3.45
CA VAL A 114 7.87 10.68 -2.03
C VAL A 114 8.70 9.75 -1.15
N GLU A 115 8.78 8.46 -1.49
CA GLU A 115 9.59 7.47 -0.77
C GLU A 115 11.09 7.82 -0.80
N ILE A 116 11.60 8.25 -1.96
CA ILE A 116 13.00 8.70 -2.11
C ILE A 116 13.25 9.92 -1.21
N TRP A 117 12.36 10.92 -1.26
CA TRP A 117 12.46 12.11 -0.42
C TRP A 117 12.48 11.78 1.07
N GLU A 118 11.64 10.82 1.48
CA GLU A 118 11.53 10.41 2.87
C GLU A 118 12.75 9.62 3.34
N ILE A 119 13.38 8.81 2.47
CA ILE A 119 14.63 8.09 2.75
C ILE A 119 15.80 9.09 2.90
N ILE A 120 15.88 10.11 2.05
CA ILE A 120 16.92 11.14 2.13
C ILE A 120 16.82 11.89 3.47
N ARG A 121 15.59 12.19 3.92
CA ARG A 121 15.39 12.93 5.19
C ARG A 121 15.62 12.07 6.44
N LYS A 122 15.21 10.80 6.41
CA LYS A 122 15.28 9.88 7.56
C LYS A 122 15.65 8.48 7.07
N PRO A 123 16.94 8.19 6.86
CA PRO A 123 17.38 6.89 6.37
C PRO A 123 17.08 5.80 7.40
N LYS A 124 16.19 4.87 7.04
CA LYS A 124 15.89 3.67 7.82
C LYS A 124 15.97 2.45 6.89
N PRO A 125 16.60 1.33 7.32
CA PRO A 125 16.78 0.16 6.46
C PRO A 125 15.44 -0.43 5.96
N VAL A 126 14.40 -0.36 6.79
CA VAL A 126 13.04 -0.82 6.43
C VAL A 126 12.45 -0.02 5.27
N ARG A 127 12.68 1.30 5.23
CA ARG A 127 12.20 2.15 4.12
C ARG A 127 12.92 1.81 2.81
N GLY A 128 14.23 1.54 2.90
CA GLY A 128 14.98 1.06 1.75
C GLY A 128 14.45 -0.27 1.20
N ALA A 129 14.10 -1.21 2.08
CA ALA A 129 13.51 -2.49 1.68
C ALA A 129 12.14 -2.30 0.99
N ILE A 130 11.28 -1.43 1.53
CA ILE A 130 9.97 -1.10 0.92
C ILE A 130 10.16 -0.48 -0.46
N LEU A 131 11.08 0.47 -0.62
CA LEU A 131 11.39 1.09 -1.91
C LEU A 131 11.86 0.05 -2.94
N ILE A 132 12.73 -0.88 -2.54
CA ILE A 132 13.23 -1.94 -3.42
C ILE A 132 12.08 -2.85 -3.87
N ILE A 133 11.18 -3.23 -2.95
CA ILE A 133 9.99 -4.05 -3.28
C ILE A 133 9.07 -3.30 -4.25
N ASN A 134 8.77 -2.03 -3.98
CA ASN A 134 7.93 -1.20 -4.84
C ASN A 134 8.55 -1.04 -6.25
N TRP A 135 9.86 -0.86 -6.32
CA TRP A 135 10.60 -0.80 -7.58
C TRP A 135 10.56 -2.11 -8.35
N ALA A 136 10.75 -3.24 -7.67
CA ALA A 136 10.69 -4.56 -8.29
C ALA A 136 9.29 -4.84 -8.88
N ILE A 137 8.23 -4.52 -8.12
CA ILE A 137 6.84 -4.63 -8.59
C ILE A 137 6.59 -3.72 -9.79
N LEU A 138 7.03 -2.46 -9.72
CA LEU A 138 6.88 -1.49 -10.81
C LEU A 138 7.53 -1.98 -12.11
N VAL A 139 8.81 -2.39 -12.04
CA VAL A 139 9.55 -2.88 -13.22
C VAL A 139 8.90 -4.14 -13.78
N TYR A 140 8.46 -5.06 -12.93
CA TYR A 140 7.80 -6.29 -13.35
C TYR A 140 6.49 -6.00 -14.10
N LEU A 141 5.62 -5.17 -13.51
CA LEU A 141 4.33 -4.81 -14.12
C LEU A 141 4.49 -3.94 -15.37
N LEU A 142 5.46 -3.04 -15.38
CA LEU A 142 5.79 -2.25 -16.57
C LEU A 142 6.18 -3.15 -17.75
N ARG A 143 7.00 -4.17 -17.49
CA ARG A 143 7.38 -5.15 -18.54
C ARG A 143 6.16 -5.91 -19.07
N ILE A 144 5.25 -6.32 -18.20
CA ILE A 144 3.99 -6.98 -18.60
C ILE A 144 3.13 -6.03 -19.44
N ALA A 145 2.89 -4.81 -18.95
CA ALA A 145 2.08 -3.81 -19.63
C ALA A 145 2.61 -3.48 -21.05
N LEU A 146 3.93 -3.31 -21.16
CA LEU A 146 4.57 -3.03 -22.45
C LEU A 146 4.49 -4.23 -23.41
N ARG A 147 4.61 -5.46 -22.90
CA ARG A 147 4.50 -6.68 -23.71
C ARG A 147 3.08 -6.85 -24.24
N GLU A 148 2.08 -6.73 -23.39
CA GLU A 148 0.68 -6.81 -23.79
C GLU A 148 0.28 -5.70 -24.77
N HIS A 149 0.83 -4.51 -24.59
CA HIS A 149 0.58 -3.40 -25.53
C HIS A 149 1.14 -3.71 -26.92
N ARG A 150 2.38 -4.21 -27.00
CA ARG A 150 3.02 -4.61 -28.28
C ARG A 150 2.24 -5.70 -29.00
N GLU A 151 1.80 -6.73 -28.29
CA GLU A 151 1.02 -7.84 -28.86
C GLU A 151 -0.32 -7.34 -29.45
N ARG A 152 -0.98 -6.38 -28.79
CA ARG A 152 -2.24 -5.78 -29.29
C ARG A 152 -2.02 -4.97 -30.55
N VAL A 153 -1.01 -4.11 -30.58
CA VAL A 153 -0.66 -3.31 -31.76
C VAL A 153 -0.33 -4.21 -32.95
N ALA A 154 0.44 -5.27 -32.74
CA ALA A 154 0.76 -6.24 -33.79
C ALA A 154 -0.49 -6.94 -34.36
N HIS A 155 -1.45 -7.30 -33.49
CA HIS A 155 -2.73 -7.90 -33.93
C HIS A 155 -3.63 -6.91 -34.67
N GLN A 156 -3.56 -5.63 -34.40
CA GLN A 156 -4.33 -4.61 -35.13
C GLN A 156 -3.75 -4.41 -36.54
N VAL A 157 -2.44 -4.27 -36.65
CA VAL A 157 -1.75 -4.13 -37.95
C VAL A 157 -1.90 -5.36 -38.84
N ALA A 158 -2.01 -6.55 -38.29
CA ALA A 158 -2.20 -7.79 -39.06
C ALA A 158 -3.66 -7.98 -39.55
N ARG A 159 -4.60 -7.12 -39.17
CA ARG A 159 -6.00 -7.15 -39.61
C ARG A 159 -6.35 -6.11 -40.68
N GLU A 160 -5.46 -5.15 -40.91
CA GLU A 160 -5.53 -4.17 -42.03
C GLU A 160 -4.83 -4.71 -43.29
#